data_f6c0951645b674060605135139f6a014
#
_entry.id   f6c0951645b674060605135139f6a014
#
_cell.length_a   1.000
_cell.length_b   1.000
_cell.length_c   1.000
_cell.angle_alpha   90.00
_cell.angle_beta   90.00
_cell.angle_gamma   90.00
#
_symmetry.space_group_name_H-M   'P 1'
#
loop_
_entity.id
_entity.type
_entity.pdbx_description
1 polymer ?
#
loop_
_entity_poly.entity_id
_entity_poly.type
_entity_poly.pdbx_seq_one_letter_code
_entity_poly.pdbx_strand_id
1 'polypeptide(L)'
;MTAEPTLKPERPFFSSGPTAKHKGWSATNLKTESLGRSHRSALGKSRLKYAIDLSKEMLGVPQDYLVGIMPASDTGALECAMWTMLRPDRPATVAAWESFGNVWIQDAVKQLKLPKLTTLDA
;
A
#
# COMPACT_ATOMS: atom_id res chain seq x y z
N MET A 1 -23.91 11.99 -2.10
CA MET A 1 -22.68 12.71 -1.70
C MET A 1 -22.76 12.91 -0.19
N THR A 2 -21.81 12.42 0.57
CA THR A 2 -21.72 12.68 2.01
C THR A 2 -21.32 14.14 2.22
N ALA A 3 -21.98 14.82 3.15
CA ALA A 3 -21.64 16.21 3.46
C ALA A 3 -20.21 16.31 3.98
N GLU A 4 -19.51 17.37 3.61
CA GLU A 4 -18.17 17.64 4.11
C GLU A 4 -18.17 17.79 5.63
N PRO A 5 -17.22 17.18 6.37
CA PRO A 5 -17.14 17.34 7.81
C PRO A 5 -16.96 18.79 8.23
N THR A 6 -17.81 19.29 9.12
CA THR A 6 -17.74 20.66 9.64
C THR A 6 -16.73 20.84 10.76
N LEU A 7 -16.35 19.73 11.43
CA LEU A 7 -15.36 19.72 12.51
C LEU A 7 -14.00 19.32 11.96
N LYS A 8 -13.01 20.17 12.18
CA LYS A 8 -11.61 19.84 11.90
C LYS A 8 -11.00 19.14 13.12
N PRO A 9 -10.13 18.11 12.91
CA PRO A 9 -9.43 17.50 14.02
C PRO A 9 -8.50 18.51 14.69
N GLU A 10 -8.36 18.42 16.01
CA GLU A 10 -7.46 19.28 16.81
C GLU A 10 -5.99 19.17 16.34
N ARG A 11 -5.61 18.00 15.86
CA ARG A 11 -4.27 17.71 15.33
C ARG A 11 -4.38 17.06 13.95
N PRO A 12 -4.45 17.85 12.88
CA PRO A 12 -4.65 17.35 11.52
C PRO A 12 -3.33 16.88 10.84
N PHE A 13 -2.41 16.32 11.59
CA PHE A 13 -1.11 15.90 11.09
C PHE A 13 -1.17 14.44 10.63
N PHE A 14 -1.29 14.22 9.35
CA PHE A 14 -1.38 12.91 8.70
C PHE A 14 -0.16 12.65 7.81
N SER A 15 1.02 13.11 8.22
CA SER A 15 2.23 12.84 7.47
C SER A 15 2.71 11.40 7.67
N SER A 16 3.43 10.87 6.69
CA SER A 16 4.19 9.62 6.83
C SER A 16 5.35 9.79 7.83
N GLY A 17 5.77 8.69 8.43
CA GLY A 17 6.85 8.66 9.41
C GLY A 17 6.34 8.55 10.85
N PRO A 18 7.16 8.93 11.86
CA PRO A 18 6.78 8.82 13.26
C PRO A 18 5.55 9.68 13.57
N THR A 19 4.48 9.04 14.03
CA THR A 19 3.25 9.71 14.43
C THR A 19 3.03 9.56 15.93
N ALA A 20 2.31 10.52 16.52
CA ALA A 20 1.94 10.43 17.93
C ALA A 20 1.05 9.20 18.16
N LYS A 21 1.28 8.50 19.26
CA LYS A 21 0.42 7.39 19.65
C LYS A 21 -0.96 7.93 20.07
N HIS A 22 -1.99 7.13 19.86
CA HIS A 22 -3.34 7.49 20.30
C HIS A 22 -3.43 7.61 21.82
N LYS A 23 -4.41 8.35 22.33
CA LYS A 23 -4.67 8.49 23.76
C LYS A 23 -4.88 7.11 24.40
N GLY A 24 -4.19 6.85 25.51
CA GLY A 24 -4.27 5.57 26.23
C GLY A 24 -3.40 4.44 25.64
N TRP A 25 -2.60 4.71 24.62
CA TRP A 25 -1.65 3.72 24.13
C TRP A 25 -0.58 3.40 25.18
N SER A 26 -0.30 2.11 25.31
CA SER A 26 0.81 1.61 26.14
C SER A 26 1.45 0.40 25.47
N ALA A 27 2.75 0.24 25.62
CA ALA A 27 3.47 -0.94 25.14
C ALA A 27 2.95 -2.25 25.78
N THR A 28 2.38 -2.17 26.97
CA THR A 28 1.76 -3.33 27.65
C THR A 28 0.49 -3.84 26.95
N ASN A 29 -0.11 -3.02 26.09
CA ASN A 29 -1.29 -3.40 25.29
C ASN A 29 -0.92 -4.23 24.05
N LEU A 30 0.37 -4.33 23.73
CA LEU A 30 0.84 -5.12 22.58
C LEU A 30 0.70 -6.62 22.88
N LYS A 31 0.09 -7.33 21.96
CA LYS A 31 0.00 -8.79 22.01
C LYS A 31 1.36 -9.39 21.69
N THR A 32 1.92 -10.15 22.61
CA THR A 32 3.29 -10.70 22.49
C THR A 32 3.31 -12.18 22.10
N GLU A 33 2.17 -12.84 21.96
CA GLU A 33 2.08 -14.26 21.67
C GLU A 33 2.77 -14.70 20.36
N SER A 34 2.97 -13.74 19.43
CA SER A 34 3.64 -13.98 18.16
C SER A 34 5.16 -13.75 18.20
N LEU A 35 5.69 -13.17 19.27
CA LEU A 35 7.11 -12.90 19.41
C LEU A 35 7.92 -14.21 19.45
N GLY A 36 9.01 -14.25 18.69
CA GLY A 36 9.87 -15.43 18.57
C GLY A 36 9.23 -16.60 17.80
N ARG A 37 8.04 -16.41 17.22
CA ARG A 37 7.38 -17.43 16.40
C ARG A 37 7.62 -17.18 14.92
N SER A 38 7.82 -18.26 14.18
CA SER A 38 7.92 -18.19 12.72
C SER A 38 6.59 -17.70 12.12
N HIS A 39 6.66 -16.84 11.10
CA HIS A 39 5.48 -16.49 10.28
C HIS A 39 4.85 -17.72 9.59
N ARG A 40 5.60 -18.82 9.45
CA ARG A 40 5.11 -20.12 8.91
C ARG A 40 4.41 -20.99 9.93
N SER A 41 4.47 -20.65 11.23
CA SER A 41 3.72 -21.35 12.26
C SER A 41 2.21 -21.19 12.05
N ALA A 42 1.40 -22.06 12.65
CA ALA A 42 -0.05 -21.95 12.59
C ALA A 42 -0.54 -20.57 13.09
N LEU A 43 0.04 -20.09 14.19
CA LEU A 43 -0.25 -18.76 14.73
C LEU A 43 0.15 -17.64 13.74
N GLY A 44 1.37 -17.69 13.18
CA GLY A 44 1.83 -16.70 12.21
C GLY A 44 0.93 -16.65 10.97
N LYS A 45 0.61 -17.80 10.39
CA LYS A 45 -0.29 -17.89 9.25
C LYS A 45 -1.70 -17.37 9.55
N SER A 46 -2.25 -17.68 10.72
CA SER A 46 -3.58 -17.20 11.10
C SER A 46 -3.62 -15.67 11.27
N ARG A 47 -2.56 -15.07 11.81
CA ARG A 47 -2.45 -13.60 11.94
C ARG A 47 -2.29 -12.90 10.59
N LEU A 48 -1.48 -13.44 9.69
CA LEU A 48 -1.35 -12.92 8.34
C LEU A 48 -2.66 -13.04 7.56
N LYS A 49 -3.31 -14.20 7.64
CA LYS A 49 -4.63 -14.39 7.04
C LYS A 49 -5.64 -13.38 7.57
N TYR A 50 -5.71 -13.19 8.88
CA TYR A 50 -6.60 -12.21 9.50
C TYR A 50 -6.35 -10.78 8.98
N ALA A 51 -5.09 -10.38 8.85
CA ALA A 51 -4.75 -9.06 8.29
C ALA A 51 -5.23 -8.91 6.84
N ILE A 52 -5.07 -9.95 6.02
CA ILE A 52 -5.54 -9.96 4.62
C ILE A 52 -7.07 -9.92 4.56
N ASP A 53 -7.74 -10.76 5.33
CA ASP A 53 -9.20 -10.84 5.35
C ASP A 53 -9.82 -9.50 5.81
N LEU A 54 -9.26 -8.91 6.86
CA LEU A 54 -9.71 -7.61 7.37
C LEU A 54 -9.47 -6.48 6.36
N SER A 55 -8.32 -6.46 5.69
CA SER A 55 -8.02 -5.50 4.63
C SER A 55 -9.03 -5.64 3.48
N LYS A 56 -9.35 -6.86 3.09
CA LYS A 56 -10.34 -7.15 2.06
C LYS A 56 -11.73 -6.66 2.43
N GLU A 57 -12.15 -6.88 3.67
CA GLU A 57 -13.42 -6.41 4.22
C GLU A 57 -13.49 -4.87 4.26
N MET A 58 -12.48 -4.24 4.86
CA MET A 58 -12.43 -2.77 5.03
C MET A 58 -12.42 -2.02 3.70
N LEU A 59 -11.78 -2.57 2.68
CA LEU A 59 -11.69 -1.98 1.35
C LEU A 59 -12.87 -2.37 0.44
N GLY A 60 -13.79 -3.20 0.91
CA GLY A 60 -14.92 -3.68 0.11
C GLY A 60 -14.50 -4.50 -1.12
N VAL A 61 -13.39 -5.21 -1.03
CA VAL A 61 -12.85 -5.99 -2.16
C VAL A 61 -13.78 -7.17 -2.47
N PRO A 62 -14.22 -7.35 -3.73
CA PRO A 62 -15.05 -8.49 -4.12
C PRO A 62 -14.42 -9.84 -3.77
N GLN A 63 -15.25 -10.87 -3.54
CA GLN A 63 -14.79 -12.16 -3.06
C GLN A 63 -13.87 -12.90 -4.05
N ASP A 64 -14.06 -12.69 -5.34
CA ASP A 64 -13.26 -13.27 -6.42
C ASP A 64 -11.90 -12.57 -6.64
N TYR A 65 -11.63 -11.47 -5.94
CA TYR A 65 -10.33 -10.79 -5.97
C TYR A 65 -9.39 -11.32 -4.91
N LEU A 66 -8.11 -11.34 -5.24
CA LEU A 66 -7.04 -11.70 -4.30
C LEU A 66 -6.44 -10.43 -3.70
N VAL A 67 -6.13 -10.49 -2.40
CA VAL A 67 -5.37 -9.47 -1.69
C VAL A 67 -4.07 -10.10 -1.21
N GLY A 68 -2.96 -9.46 -1.47
CA GLY A 68 -1.63 -9.91 -1.06
C GLY A 68 -0.86 -8.80 -0.35
N ILE A 69 0.00 -9.19 0.58
CA ILE A 69 0.94 -8.29 1.24
C ILE A 69 2.27 -8.42 0.51
N MET A 70 2.74 -7.32 -0.11
CA MET A 70 4.03 -7.27 -0.80
C MET A 70 5.09 -6.68 0.12
N PRO A 71 6.32 -7.26 0.15
CA PRO A 71 7.44 -6.65 0.85
C PRO A 71 8.00 -5.44 0.07
N ALA A 72 8.94 -4.72 0.69
CA ALA A 72 9.64 -3.57 0.12
C ALA A 72 8.77 -2.33 -0.11
N SER A 73 7.94 -2.02 0.89
CA SER A 73 7.03 -0.87 0.92
C SER A 73 5.97 -0.88 -0.21
N ASP A 74 5.28 0.22 -0.41
CA ASP A 74 4.37 0.44 -1.53
C ASP A 74 5.09 0.42 -2.89
N THR A 75 6.34 0.87 -2.94
CA THR A 75 7.17 0.79 -4.15
C THR A 75 7.30 -0.66 -4.64
N GLY A 76 7.59 -1.61 -3.74
CA GLY A 76 7.68 -3.02 -4.14
C GLY A 76 6.35 -3.58 -4.69
N ALA A 77 5.22 -3.15 -4.14
CA ALA A 77 3.91 -3.53 -4.64
C ALA A 77 3.62 -2.91 -6.02
N LEU A 78 3.94 -1.63 -6.19
CA LEU A 78 3.76 -0.93 -7.46
C LEU A 78 4.67 -1.51 -8.56
N GLU A 79 5.95 -1.74 -8.27
CA GLU A 79 6.88 -2.37 -9.21
C GLU A 79 6.41 -3.76 -9.62
N CYS A 80 5.96 -4.58 -8.66
CA CYS A 80 5.39 -5.88 -8.97
C CYS A 80 4.21 -5.77 -9.94
N ALA A 81 3.32 -4.80 -9.75
CA ALA A 81 2.21 -4.54 -10.65
C ALA A 81 2.68 -4.07 -12.02
N MET A 82 3.62 -3.11 -12.08
CA MET A 82 4.17 -2.60 -13.34
C MET A 82 4.82 -3.71 -14.17
N TRP A 83 5.71 -4.49 -13.59
CA TRP A 83 6.40 -5.58 -14.28
C TRP A 83 5.47 -6.71 -14.72
N THR A 84 4.34 -6.89 -14.05
CA THR A 84 3.36 -7.93 -14.37
C THR A 84 2.35 -7.48 -15.43
N MET A 85 1.90 -6.23 -15.33
CA MET A 85 0.73 -5.74 -16.10
C MET A 85 1.12 -4.91 -17.31
N LEU A 86 2.24 -4.18 -17.28
CA LEU A 86 2.67 -3.34 -18.39
C LEU A 86 3.43 -4.16 -19.43
N ARG A 87 3.20 -3.86 -20.71
CA ARG A 87 3.74 -4.62 -21.82
C ARG A 87 4.18 -3.70 -22.96
N PRO A 88 5.26 -4.04 -23.70
CA PRO A 88 5.73 -3.21 -24.83
C PRO A 88 4.74 -3.07 -25.99
N ASP A 89 3.85 -4.05 -26.16
CA ASP A 89 2.86 -4.08 -27.24
C ASP A 89 1.61 -3.24 -26.95
N ARG A 90 1.43 -2.80 -25.70
CA ARG A 90 0.26 -2.02 -25.25
C ARG A 90 0.66 -0.59 -24.87
N PRO A 91 -0.17 0.40 -25.22
CA PRO A 91 0.05 1.76 -24.71
C PRO A 91 -0.20 1.80 -23.19
N ALA A 92 0.60 2.58 -22.50
CA ALA A 92 0.45 2.85 -21.07
C ALA A 92 0.53 4.35 -20.80
N THR A 93 -0.22 4.80 -19.81
CA THR A 93 -0.13 6.17 -19.31
C THR A 93 0.25 6.14 -17.84
N VAL A 94 1.25 6.90 -17.46
CA VAL A 94 1.68 7.07 -16.07
C VAL A 94 1.48 8.53 -15.70
N ALA A 95 0.79 8.76 -14.59
CA ALA A 95 0.58 10.09 -14.02
C ALA A 95 1.26 10.18 -12.66
N ALA A 96 1.98 11.28 -12.40
CA ALA A 96 2.58 11.55 -11.11
C ALA A 96 2.57 13.06 -10.82
N TRP A 97 2.54 13.39 -9.54
CA TRP A 97 2.50 14.77 -9.04
C TRP A 97 3.37 14.96 -7.79
N GLU A 98 4.19 13.97 -7.43
CA GLU A 98 5.05 14.01 -6.26
C GLU A 98 6.30 13.13 -6.45
N SER A 99 7.24 13.19 -5.48
CA SER A 99 8.55 12.59 -5.61
C SER A 99 8.57 11.07 -5.82
N PHE A 100 7.71 10.32 -5.13
CA PHE A 100 7.64 8.87 -5.29
C PHE A 100 7.07 8.47 -6.65
N GLY A 101 5.98 9.12 -7.07
CA GLY A 101 5.40 8.90 -8.39
C GLY A 101 6.39 9.19 -9.51
N ASN A 102 7.21 10.23 -9.36
CA ASN A 102 8.27 10.55 -10.31
C ASN A 102 9.35 9.45 -10.39
N VAL A 103 9.72 8.83 -9.28
CA VAL A 103 10.63 7.67 -9.29
C VAL A 103 10.02 6.52 -10.07
N TRP A 104 8.75 6.21 -9.85
CA TRP A 104 8.04 5.13 -10.57
C TRP A 104 7.88 5.40 -12.06
N ILE A 105 7.66 6.67 -12.47
CA ILE A 105 7.70 7.06 -13.89
C ILE A 105 9.08 6.73 -14.48
N GLN A 106 10.17 7.07 -13.77
CA GLN A 106 11.52 6.78 -14.24
C GLN A 106 11.76 5.27 -14.42
N ASP A 107 11.18 4.43 -13.57
CA ASP A 107 11.27 2.98 -13.74
C ASP A 107 10.52 2.52 -14.98
N ALA A 108 9.33 3.02 -15.24
CA ALA A 108 8.59 2.73 -16.46
C ALA A 108 9.36 3.17 -17.74
N VAL A 109 10.00 4.33 -17.69
CA VAL A 109 10.77 4.88 -18.82
C VAL A 109 12.12 4.17 -19.02
N LYS A 110 12.91 4.04 -17.94
CA LYS A 110 14.31 3.63 -18.01
C LYS A 110 14.52 2.13 -17.89
N GLN A 111 13.72 1.46 -17.06
CA GLN A 111 13.86 0.04 -16.76
C GLN A 111 12.96 -0.79 -17.68
N LEU A 112 11.67 -0.52 -17.71
CA LEU A 112 10.74 -1.22 -18.58
C LEU A 112 10.88 -0.80 -20.04
N LYS A 113 11.36 0.41 -20.32
CA LYS A 113 11.61 0.97 -21.67
C LYS A 113 10.39 0.81 -22.59
N LEU A 114 9.23 1.16 -22.09
CA LEU A 114 7.96 0.99 -22.80
C LEU A 114 7.90 1.94 -24.02
N PRO A 115 7.78 1.42 -25.25
CA PRO A 115 7.83 2.25 -26.47
C PRO A 115 6.59 3.12 -26.68
N LYS A 116 5.49 2.79 -26.01
CA LYS A 116 4.20 3.49 -26.11
C LYS A 116 3.78 4.04 -24.75
N LEU A 117 4.67 4.78 -24.10
CA LEU A 117 4.44 5.38 -22.80
C LEU A 117 4.10 6.86 -22.93
N THR A 118 3.01 7.27 -22.30
CA THR A 118 2.65 8.69 -22.09
C THR A 118 2.85 9.01 -20.62
N THR A 119 3.59 10.08 -20.33
CA THR A 119 3.77 10.60 -18.98
C THR A 119 2.95 11.86 -18.79
N LEU A 120 2.26 11.97 -17.66
CA LEU A 120 1.52 13.15 -17.24
C LEU A 120 2.13 13.63 -15.92
N ASP A 121 2.78 14.77 -15.98
CA ASP A 121 3.37 15.47 -14.84
C ASP A 121 2.46 16.65 -14.47
N ALA A 122 2.18 16.83 -13.17
CA ALA A 122 1.42 17.97 -12.67
C ALA A 122 2.27 18.84 -11.73
#